data_5cef789fd7872fd74d347714e7df9fb0
#
_entry.id   5cef789fd7872fd74d347714e7df9fb0
#
_cell.length_a   1.000
_cell.length_b   1.000
_cell.length_c   1.000
_cell.angle_alpha   90.00
_cell.angle_beta   90.00
_cell.angle_gamma   90.00
#
_symmetry.space_group_name_H-M   'P 1'
#
loop_
_entity.id
_entity.type
_entity.pdbx_description
1 polymer ?
#
loop_
_entity_poly.entity_id
_entity_poly.type
_entity_poly.pdbx_seq_one_letter_code
_entity_poly.pdbx_strand_id
1 'polypeptide(L)'
;MVNLVLVQALPEPRLDSRENLARALHYLEKCGGQGADLICFPEYFPFFGEEELARAARWLQAYVVAGLLEEAGGKRYNTATLFDRQGNLVGRQRKNTLGNLERRGFGVVPGEGWQVWETDFGRLGLPVCIDFWGQPEAARQLADQGADLIINPSIFPILRGHWPRGALVRAFDYYLPVAGVNSAAFTAEIGGRHYQMQGGRSFAVQPPAPRDDGELAQLVRGWDDLREWLVLTGGEAEELLAVALDLAGPRRWRPAIWQRFGRRR
;
A
#
# COMPACT_ATOMS: atom_id res chain seq x y z
N MET A 1 -17.06 -4.51 -5.29
CA MET A 1 -15.87 -3.80 -5.84
C MET A 1 -15.47 -2.74 -4.85
N VAL A 2 -14.17 -2.46 -4.72
CA VAL A 2 -13.62 -1.36 -3.93
C VAL A 2 -12.85 -0.44 -4.86
N ASN A 3 -13.20 0.85 -4.86
CA ASN A 3 -12.58 1.86 -5.73
C ASN A 3 -11.37 2.48 -5.01
N LEU A 4 -10.18 2.21 -5.53
CA LEU A 4 -8.92 2.74 -5.01
C LEU A 4 -8.45 3.90 -5.86
N VAL A 5 -7.85 4.90 -5.22
CA VAL A 5 -6.99 5.90 -5.88
C VAL A 5 -5.59 5.81 -5.27
N LEU A 6 -4.63 5.42 -6.08
CA LEU A 6 -3.21 5.39 -5.71
C LEU A 6 -2.62 6.73 -6.14
N VAL A 7 -2.16 7.52 -5.18
CA VAL A 7 -1.55 8.83 -5.42
C VAL A 7 -0.06 8.65 -5.60
N GLN A 8 0.41 8.58 -6.84
CA GLN A 8 1.83 8.57 -7.17
C GLN A 8 2.37 9.98 -7.05
N ALA A 9 2.57 10.41 -5.81
CA ALA A 9 2.94 11.78 -5.49
C ALA A 9 4.38 12.12 -5.89
N LEU A 10 4.61 13.37 -6.27
CA LEU A 10 5.94 13.97 -6.39
C LEU A 10 6.22 14.78 -5.13
N PRO A 11 6.99 14.26 -4.16
CA PRO A 11 7.29 15.00 -2.93
C PRO A 11 8.30 16.10 -3.19
N GLU A 12 8.27 17.13 -2.33
CA GLU A 12 9.35 18.11 -2.23
C GLU A 12 10.66 17.46 -1.76
N PRO A 13 11.82 18.01 -2.11
CA PRO A 13 13.12 17.46 -1.71
C PRO A 13 13.29 17.31 -0.20
N ARG A 14 12.67 18.17 0.58
CA ARG A 14 12.62 18.07 2.03
C ARG A 14 11.33 17.37 2.44
N LEU A 15 11.43 16.15 2.98
CA LEU A 15 10.28 15.35 3.42
C LEU A 15 9.44 16.07 4.48
N ASP A 16 10.07 16.84 5.37
CA ASP A 16 9.44 17.64 6.41
C ASP A 16 8.94 19.03 5.91
N SER A 17 8.90 19.26 4.59
CA SER A 17 8.34 20.47 4.03
C SER A 17 6.82 20.54 4.22
N ARG A 18 6.32 21.70 4.67
CA ARG A 18 4.87 21.96 4.73
C ARG A 18 4.20 21.93 3.35
N GLU A 19 4.97 22.11 2.29
CA GLU A 19 4.49 22.01 0.92
C GLU A 19 4.05 20.59 0.57
N ASN A 20 4.65 19.56 1.18
CA ASN A 20 4.19 18.17 1.03
C ASN A 20 2.77 17.98 1.55
N LEU A 21 2.42 18.58 2.69
CA LEU A 21 1.05 18.55 3.20
C LEU A 21 0.09 19.32 2.27
N ALA A 22 0.48 20.50 1.80
CA ALA A 22 -0.33 21.26 0.85
C ALA A 22 -0.59 20.46 -0.45
N ARG A 23 0.44 19.78 -0.96
CA ARG A 23 0.31 18.87 -2.13
C ARG A 23 -0.62 17.69 -1.83
N ALA A 24 -0.50 17.07 -0.65
CA ALA A 24 -1.37 15.96 -0.27
C ALA A 24 -2.84 16.39 -0.23
N LEU A 25 -3.14 17.54 0.35
CA LEU A 25 -4.50 18.09 0.37
C LEU A 25 -5.00 18.41 -1.04
N HIS A 26 -4.15 18.95 -1.91
CA HIS A 26 -4.48 19.20 -3.32
C HIS A 26 -4.77 17.89 -4.10
N TYR A 27 -4.03 16.80 -3.86
CA TYR A 27 -4.37 15.50 -4.44
C TYR A 27 -5.70 14.98 -3.93
N LEU A 28 -5.99 15.13 -2.62
CA LEU A 28 -7.26 14.75 -2.04
C LEU A 28 -8.43 15.54 -2.64
N GLU A 29 -8.26 16.85 -2.86
CA GLU A 29 -9.25 17.67 -3.57
C GLU A 29 -9.53 17.15 -4.98
N LYS A 30 -8.49 16.77 -5.73
CA LYS A 30 -8.64 16.17 -7.07
C LYS A 30 -9.35 14.81 -7.05
N CYS A 31 -9.31 14.08 -5.95
CA CYS A 31 -10.05 12.84 -5.77
C CYS A 31 -11.55 13.09 -5.46
N GLY A 32 -11.92 14.32 -5.14
CA GLY A 32 -13.32 14.69 -4.86
C GLY A 32 -14.24 14.34 -6.02
N GLY A 33 -15.41 13.75 -5.70
CA GLY A 33 -16.42 13.34 -6.68
C GLY A 33 -16.09 12.08 -7.51
N GLN A 34 -14.93 11.44 -7.31
CA GLN A 34 -14.55 10.21 -8.03
C GLN A 34 -15.13 8.93 -7.39
N GLY A 35 -15.79 9.03 -6.23
CA GLY A 35 -16.37 7.88 -5.54
C GLY A 35 -15.33 6.88 -5.05
N ALA A 36 -14.15 7.36 -4.66
CA ALA A 36 -13.10 6.52 -4.10
C ALA A 36 -13.53 5.98 -2.73
N ASP A 37 -13.32 4.69 -2.50
CA ASP A 37 -13.47 4.07 -1.18
C ASP A 37 -12.21 4.24 -0.33
N LEU A 38 -11.04 4.18 -0.99
CA LEU A 38 -9.74 4.29 -0.34
C LEU A 38 -8.77 5.09 -1.22
N ILE A 39 -8.14 6.11 -0.63
CA ILE A 39 -7.09 6.91 -1.26
C ILE A 39 -5.79 6.62 -0.55
N CYS A 40 -4.75 6.27 -1.31
CA CYS A 40 -3.48 5.82 -0.75
C CYS A 40 -2.34 6.72 -1.19
N PHE A 41 -1.59 7.24 -0.23
CA PHE A 41 -0.33 7.94 -0.42
C PHE A 41 0.87 7.01 -0.25
N PRO A 42 2.04 7.36 -0.82
CA PRO A 42 3.26 6.59 -0.64
C PRO A 42 3.86 6.73 0.77
N GLU A 43 4.90 5.95 1.00
CA GLU A 43 5.73 6.01 2.20
C GLU A 43 6.27 7.44 2.43
N TYR A 44 6.30 7.91 3.68
CA TYR A 44 6.76 9.25 4.07
C TYR A 44 6.06 10.42 3.36
N PHE A 45 4.88 10.22 2.81
CA PHE A 45 4.12 11.33 2.21
C PHE A 45 2.71 11.42 2.81
N PRO A 46 2.32 12.60 3.31
CA PRO A 46 3.04 13.89 3.31
C PRO A 46 4.02 14.10 4.47
N PHE A 47 4.38 13.09 5.22
CA PHE A 47 5.30 13.10 6.36
C PHE A 47 4.67 13.52 7.69
N PHE A 48 3.72 14.44 7.72
CA PHE A 48 2.95 14.90 8.86
C PHE A 48 1.57 15.42 8.41
N GLY A 49 0.73 15.88 9.36
CA GLY A 49 -0.57 16.49 9.05
C GLY A 49 -1.75 15.58 9.33
N GLU A 50 -1.71 14.82 10.43
CA GLU A 50 -2.78 13.87 10.80
C GLU A 50 -4.16 14.53 10.85
N GLU A 51 -4.27 15.72 11.47
CA GLU A 51 -5.56 16.41 11.60
C GLU A 51 -6.12 16.85 10.25
N GLU A 52 -5.28 17.38 9.37
CA GLU A 52 -5.66 17.82 8.04
C GLU A 52 -6.12 16.65 7.18
N LEU A 53 -5.38 15.53 7.23
CA LEU A 53 -5.73 14.30 6.52
C LEU A 53 -7.02 13.68 7.05
N ALA A 54 -7.23 13.67 8.36
CA ALA A 54 -8.46 13.23 9.00
C ALA A 54 -9.67 14.06 8.55
N ARG A 55 -9.53 15.41 8.51
CA ARG A 55 -10.59 16.29 7.99
C ARG A 55 -10.88 16.05 6.51
N ALA A 56 -9.83 15.81 5.70
CA ALA A 56 -9.99 15.51 4.28
C ALA A 56 -10.66 14.14 4.05
N ALA A 57 -10.32 13.11 4.81
CA ALA A 57 -10.98 11.80 4.77
C ALA A 57 -12.49 11.93 5.06
N ARG A 58 -12.84 12.73 6.07
CA ARG A 58 -14.27 13.03 6.41
C ARG A 58 -14.95 13.78 5.29
N TRP A 59 -14.33 14.80 4.73
CA TRP A 59 -14.92 15.59 3.65
C TRP A 59 -15.16 14.75 2.40
N LEU A 60 -14.21 13.86 2.04
CA LEU A 60 -14.30 12.96 0.90
C LEU A 60 -15.22 11.76 1.15
N GLN A 61 -15.57 11.46 2.39
CA GLN A 61 -16.26 10.23 2.81
C GLN A 61 -15.50 8.97 2.32
N ALA A 62 -14.16 9.04 2.32
CA ALA A 62 -13.25 7.99 1.87
C ALA A 62 -12.23 7.63 2.96
N TYR A 63 -11.78 6.39 2.96
CA TYR A 63 -10.60 6.03 3.75
C TYR A 63 -9.35 6.68 3.15
N VAL A 64 -8.40 7.06 4.02
CA VAL A 64 -7.11 7.62 3.59
C VAL A 64 -5.97 6.87 4.27
N VAL A 65 -5.02 6.36 3.46
CA VAL A 65 -3.73 5.85 3.93
C VAL A 65 -2.66 6.88 3.63
N ALA A 66 -1.91 7.31 4.65
CA ALA A 66 -0.83 8.28 4.51
C ALA A 66 0.46 7.80 5.17
N GLY A 67 1.60 8.09 4.53
CA GLY A 67 2.93 7.82 5.08
C GLY A 67 3.42 8.96 5.97
N LEU A 68 3.48 8.73 7.27
CA LEU A 68 3.80 9.75 8.27
C LEU A 68 5.03 9.38 9.10
N LEU A 69 5.72 10.39 9.62
CA LEU A 69 6.67 10.24 10.70
C LEU A 69 5.90 10.35 12.02
N GLU A 70 5.74 9.23 12.71
CA GLU A 70 5.10 9.18 14.02
C GLU A 70 6.13 9.44 15.12
N GLU A 71 5.78 10.27 16.09
CA GLU A 71 6.54 10.43 17.34
C GLU A 71 5.73 9.87 18.52
N ALA A 72 6.23 8.82 19.16
CA ALA A 72 5.56 8.16 20.28
C ALA A 72 6.59 7.64 21.30
N GLY A 73 6.36 7.96 22.58
CA GLY A 73 7.23 7.50 23.67
C GLY A 73 8.70 7.93 23.51
N GLY A 74 8.96 9.11 22.95
CA GLY A 74 10.30 9.63 22.68
C GLY A 74 11.04 8.93 21.53
N LYS A 75 10.34 8.11 20.76
CA LYS A 75 10.87 7.40 19.59
C LYS A 75 10.16 7.89 18.33
N ARG A 76 10.81 7.71 17.19
CA ARG A 76 10.27 8.01 15.86
C ARG A 76 10.04 6.74 15.07
N TYR A 77 8.95 6.71 14.29
CA TYR A 77 8.58 5.58 13.46
C TYR A 77 8.18 6.04 12.07
N ASN A 78 8.56 5.28 11.07
CA ASN A 78 8.00 5.36 9.73
C ASN A 78 6.68 4.61 9.73
N THR A 79 5.57 5.28 9.49
CA THR A 79 4.23 4.75 9.77
C THR A 79 3.28 4.96 8.60
N ALA A 80 2.61 3.90 8.15
CA ALA A 80 1.40 4.00 7.34
C ALA A 80 0.20 4.17 8.28
N THR A 81 -0.47 5.32 8.19
CA THR A 81 -1.59 5.70 9.05
C THR A 81 -2.89 5.62 8.26
N LEU A 82 -3.90 4.98 8.82
CA LEU A 82 -5.23 4.78 8.22
C LEU A 82 -6.28 5.62 8.93
N PHE A 83 -6.99 6.44 8.16
CA PHE A 83 -8.17 7.20 8.59
C PHE A 83 -9.43 6.64 7.93
N ASP A 84 -10.56 6.62 8.68
CA ASP A 84 -11.86 6.21 8.15
C ASP A 84 -12.62 7.37 7.48
N ARG A 85 -13.82 7.05 6.94
CA ARG A 85 -14.72 8.01 6.28
C ARG A 85 -15.24 9.10 7.21
N GLN A 86 -15.14 8.93 8.53
CA GLN A 86 -15.50 9.91 9.55
C GLN A 86 -14.28 10.74 10.00
N GLY A 87 -13.08 10.43 9.48
CA GLY A 87 -11.83 11.05 9.87
C GLY A 87 -11.28 10.52 11.20
N ASN A 88 -11.76 9.37 11.67
CA ASN A 88 -11.17 8.75 12.85
C ASN A 88 -9.90 8.00 12.48
N LEU A 89 -8.93 7.96 13.38
CA LEU A 89 -7.78 7.09 13.25
C LEU A 89 -8.20 5.64 13.48
N VAL A 90 -8.06 4.81 12.43
CA VAL A 90 -8.33 3.36 12.49
C VAL A 90 -7.10 2.60 12.99
N GLY A 91 -5.92 2.96 12.50
CA GLY A 91 -4.69 2.27 12.88
C GLY A 91 -3.41 2.86 12.30
N ARG A 92 -2.30 2.39 12.84
CA ARG A 92 -0.94 2.75 12.44
C ARG A 92 -0.09 1.51 12.24
N GLN A 93 0.38 1.28 11.03
CA GLN A 93 1.39 0.25 10.77
C GLN A 93 2.77 0.89 10.74
N ARG A 94 3.53 0.63 11.78
CA ARG A 94 4.94 1.01 11.84
C ARG A 94 5.77 0.06 10.98
N LYS A 95 6.71 0.61 10.23
CA LYS A 95 7.64 -0.18 9.41
C LYS A 95 8.57 -1.00 10.31
N ASN A 96 8.68 -2.29 10.02
CA ASN A 96 9.48 -3.22 10.84
C ASN A 96 10.92 -3.34 10.32
N THR A 97 11.10 -3.34 9.00
CA THR A 97 12.42 -3.49 8.37
C THR A 97 12.96 -2.14 7.92
N LEU A 98 13.96 -1.65 8.61
CA LEU A 98 14.52 -0.33 8.35
C LEU A 98 15.83 -0.40 7.57
N GLY A 99 15.97 0.48 6.57
CA GLY A 99 17.22 0.75 5.89
C GLY A 99 18.20 1.58 6.75
N ASN A 100 19.47 1.60 6.34
CA ASN A 100 20.49 2.41 7.03
C ASN A 100 20.18 3.91 7.01
N LEU A 101 19.56 4.40 5.92
CA LEU A 101 19.16 5.78 5.76
C LEU A 101 18.12 6.19 6.82
N GLU A 102 17.15 5.34 7.06
CA GLU A 102 16.09 5.56 8.04
C GLU A 102 16.63 5.57 9.47
N ARG A 103 17.47 4.59 9.83
CA ARG A 103 18.07 4.47 11.17
C ARG A 103 18.98 5.64 11.49
N ARG A 104 19.86 6.02 10.56
CA ARG A 104 20.91 7.02 10.77
C ARG A 104 20.48 8.44 10.38
N GLY A 105 19.62 8.57 9.37
CA GLY A 105 19.17 9.87 8.86
C GLY A 105 17.98 10.43 9.62
N PHE A 106 16.94 9.63 9.84
CA PHE A 106 15.71 10.08 10.50
C PHE A 106 15.63 9.65 11.98
N GLY A 107 16.53 8.81 12.45
CA GLY A 107 16.52 8.31 13.82
C GLY A 107 15.28 7.46 14.16
N VAL A 108 14.69 6.80 13.13
CA VAL A 108 13.52 5.93 13.34
C VAL A 108 13.93 4.57 13.90
N VAL A 109 13.05 4.01 14.71
CA VAL A 109 13.16 2.65 15.24
C VAL A 109 12.13 1.73 14.57
N PRO A 110 12.38 0.40 14.54
CA PRO A 110 11.43 -0.54 13.94
C PRO A 110 10.14 -0.64 14.75
N GLY A 111 9.04 -0.95 14.05
CA GLY A 111 7.80 -1.41 14.65
C GLY A 111 7.85 -2.87 15.07
N GLU A 112 6.70 -3.41 15.50
CA GLU A 112 6.57 -4.79 15.97
C GLU A 112 5.41 -5.49 15.24
N GLY A 113 5.74 -6.38 14.32
CA GLY A 113 4.78 -7.19 13.58
C GLY A 113 3.92 -6.43 12.56
N TRP A 114 3.01 -7.15 11.93
CA TRP A 114 2.05 -6.62 10.96
C TRP A 114 0.64 -6.96 11.40
N GLN A 115 -0.26 -5.98 11.22
CA GLN A 115 -1.65 -6.06 11.66
C GLN A 115 -2.61 -5.82 10.50
N VAL A 116 -3.84 -6.33 10.62
CA VAL A 116 -4.95 -5.99 9.75
C VAL A 116 -5.93 -5.10 10.48
N TRP A 117 -6.55 -4.17 9.74
CA TRP A 117 -7.59 -3.28 10.24
C TRP A 117 -8.90 -3.52 9.52
N GLU A 118 -9.98 -3.53 10.29
CA GLU A 118 -11.33 -3.62 9.74
C GLU A 118 -11.71 -2.31 9.06
N THR A 119 -12.29 -2.43 7.88
CA THR A 119 -12.93 -1.32 7.16
C THR A 119 -14.33 -1.74 6.74
N ASP A 120 -15.14 -0.84 6.24
CA ASP A 120 -16.49 -1.16 5.77
C ASP A 120 -16.50 -1.99 4.46
N PHE A 121 -15.36 -2.10 3.78
CA PHE A 121 -15.19 -2.91 2.57
C PHE A 121 -14.37 -4.21 2.79
N GLY A 122 -13.77 -4.41 3.96
CA GLY A 122 -12.98 -5.59 4.28
C GLY A 122 -11.76 -5.31 5.15
N ARG A 123 -10.89 -6.30 5.30
CA ARG A 123 -9.70 -6.26 6.14
C ARG A 123 -8.48 -5.79 5.36
N LEU A 124 -7.84 -4.73 5.84
CA LEU A 124 -6.73 -4.07 5.17
C LEU A 124 -5.41 -4.31 5.89
N GLY A 125 -4.38 -4.80 5.18
CA GLY A 125 -2.98 -4.85 5.62
C GLY A 125 -2.16 -3.74 4.97
N LEU A 126 -1.23 -3.13 5.76
CA LEU A 126 -0.45 -1.96 5.33
C LEU A 126 1.07 -2.15 5.51
N PRO A 127 1.70 -3.24 5.03
CA PRO A 127 3.14 -3.41 5.18
C PRO A 127 3.88 -2.30 4.42
N VAL A 128 4.82 -1.61 5.07
CA VAL A 128 5.50 -0.45 4.48
C VAL A 128 6.73 -0.87 3.69
N CYS A 129 6.74 -0.55 2.41
CA CYS A 129 7.90 -0.66 1.51
C CYS A 129 8.55 -2.06 1.56
N ILE A 130 9.81 -2.14 2.01
CA ILE A 130 10.61 -3.37 2.10
C ILE A 130 9.96 -4.46 2.98
N ASP A 131 9.09 -4.09 3.91
CA ASP A 131 8.34 -5.05 4.72
C ASP A 131 7.51 -6.01 3.87
N PHE A 132 7.04 -5.57 2.72
CA PHE A 132 6.23 -6.42 1.85
C PHE A 132 7.06 -7.28 0.89
N TRP A 133 7.97 -6.67 0.16
CA TRP A 133 8.70 -7.40 -0.88
C TRP A 133 9.96 -8.08 -0.35
N GLY A 134 10.57 -7.57 0.72
CA GLY A 134 11.79 -8.09 1.33
C GLY A 134 11.54 -9.09 2.46
N GLN A 135 10.33 -9.11 3.02
CA GLN A 135 9.94 -9.99 4.13
C GLN A 135 8.71 -10.83 3.75
N PRO A 136 8.90 -12.07 3.27
CA PRO A 136 7.79 -12.97 2.92
C PRO A 136 6.77 -13.15 4.04
N GLU A 137 7.25 -13.08 5.28
CA GLU A 137 6.45 -13.22 6.49
C GLU A 137 5.35 -12.18 6.62
N ALA A 138 5.56 -10.95 6.14
CA ALA A 138 4.56 -9.89 6.20
C ALA A 138 3.27 -10.30 5.49
N ALA A 139 3.38 -10.72 4.23
CA ALA A 139 2.23 -11.17 3.45
C ALA A 139 1.56 -12.40 4.07
N ARG A 140 2.35 -13.35 4.60
CA ARG A 140 1.83 -14.54 5.28
C ARG A 140 1.04 -14.17 6.52
N GLN A 141 1.61 -13.39 7.43
CA GLN A 141 0.95 -13.00 8.68
C GLN A 141 -0.33 -12.20 8.42
N LEU A 142 -0.32 -11.29 7.45
CA LEU A 142 -1.52 -10.54 7.07
C LEU A 142 -2.61 -11.45 6.48
N ALA A 143 -2.24 -12.40 5.62
CA ALA A 143 -3.16 -13.38 5.06
C ALA A 143 -3.75 -14.30 6.14
N ASP A 144 -2.92 -14.77 7.07
CA ASP A 144 -3.34 -15.61 8.21
C ASP A 144 -4.30 -14.87 9.15
N GLN A 145 -4.15 -13.54 9.29
CA GLN A 145 -5.07 -12.66 10.01
C GLN A 145 -6.34 -12.34 9.20
N GLY A 146 -6.43 -12.82 7.97
CA GLY A 146 -7.60 -12.66 7.11
C GLY A 146 -7.65 -11.35 6.33
N ALA A 147 -6.50 -10.75 5.98
CA ALA A 147 -6.48 -9.59 5.09
C ALA A 147 -7.22 -9.90 3.78
N ASP A 148 -8.01 -8.96 3.31
CA ASP A 148 -8.71 -9.00 2.03
C ASP A 148 -8.02 -8.18 0.95
N LEU A 149 -7.22 -7.20 1.37
CA LEU A 149 -6.43 -6.32 0.54
C LEU A 149 -5.12 -5.99 1.26
N ILE A 150 -4.02 -5.97 0.52
CA ILE A 150 -2.76 -5.39 0.99
C ILE A 150 -2.48 -4.13 0.19
N ILE A 151 -2.24 -3.02 0.89
CA ILE A 151 -1.67 -1.79 0.32
C ILE A 151 -0.22 -1.69 0.80
N ASN A 152 0.71 -1.49 -0.14
CA ASN A 152 2.14 -1.33 0.14
C ASN A 152 2.61 0.09 -0.20
N PRO A 153 2.51 1.05 0.74
CA PRO A 153 3.10 2.37 0.57
C PRO A 153 4.63 2.26 0.48
N SER A 154 5.24 2.89 -0.52
CA SER A 154 6.66 2.70 -0.80
C SER A 154 7.35 3.96 -1.29
N ILE A 155 8.66 4.02 -1.05
CA ILE A 155 9.64 4.80 -1.81
C ILE A 155 10.60 3.79 -2.41
N PHE A 156 10.39 3.44 -3.68
CA PHE A 156 11.08 2.33 -4.32
C PHE A 156 11.74 2.74 -5.63
N PRO A 157 13.06 2.49 -5.81
CA PRO A 157 13.74 2.83 -7.05
C PRO A 157 13.19 2.06 -8.25
N ILE A 158 12.85 2.77 -9.32
CA ILE A 158 12.26 2.20 -10.53
C ILE A 158 13.14 1.14 -11.19
N LEU A 159 14.46 1.27 -11.09
CA LEU A 159 15.41 0.33 -11.68
C LEU A 159 15.36 -1.07 -11.08
N ARG A 160 14.69 -1.23 -9.94
CA ARG A 160 14.52 -2.51 -9.28
C ARG A 160 13.17 -3.13 -9.67
N GLY A 161 13.02 -3.60 -10.90
CA GLY A 161 11.77 -4.15 -11.45
C GLY A 161 11.18 -5.38 -10.74
N HIS A 162 11.73 -5.78 -9.58
CA HIS A 162 11.23 -6.91 -8.80
C HIS A 162 10.05 -6.57 -7.87
N TRP A 163 9.77 -5.29 -7.59
CA TRP A 163 8.68 -4.88 -6.70
C TRP A 163 7.30 -5.35 -7.17
N PRO A 164 6.81 -5.04 -8.40
CA PRO A 164 5.54 -5.58 -8.87
C PRO A 164 5.57 -7.09 -9.06
N ARG A 165 6.72 -7.68 -9.42
CA ARG A 165 6.86 -9.15 -9.51
C ARG A 165 6.73 -9.82 -8.15
N GLY A 166 7.33 -9.24 -7.11
CA GLY A 166 7.14 -9.70 -5.74
C GLY A 166 5.68 -9.64 -5.30
N ALA A 167 4.95 -8.60 -5.67
CA ALA A 167 3.53 -8.46 -5.40
C ALA A 167 2.68 -9.52 -6.12
N LEU A 168 2.98 -9.81 -7.39
CA LEU A 168 2.34 -10.90 -8.14
C LEU A 168 2.51 -12.24 -7.45
N VAL A 169 3.74 -12.57 -7.03
CA VAL A 169 4.02 -13.81 -6.28
C VAL A 169 3.25 -13.86 -4.96
N ARG A 170 3.20 -12.76 -4.21
CA ARG A 170 2.45 -12.71 -2.94
C ARG A 170 0.94 -12.81 -3.15
N ALA A 171 0.42 -12.12 -4.19
CA ALA A 171 -0.99 -12.22 -4.56
C ALA A 171 -1.37 -13.65 -4.95
N PHE A 172 -0.49 -14.34 -5.68
CA PHE A 172 -0.63 -15.75 -6.02
C PHE A 172 -0.57 -16.64 -4.78
N ASP A 173 0.48 -16.49 -3.97
CA ASP A 173 0.70 -17.29 -2.77
C ASP A 173 -0.47 -17.23 -1.80
N TYR A 174 -1.07 -16.06 -1.61
CA TYR A 174 -2.09 -15.84 -0.58
C TYR A 174 -3.49 -15.61 -1.15
N TYR A 175 -3.62 -15.59 -2.47
CA TYR A 175 -4.85 -15.37 -3.22
C TYR A 175 -5.63 -14.16 -2.70
N LEU A 176 -4.99 -13.03 -2.73
CA LEU A 176 -5.56 -11.76 -2.31
C LEU A 176 -5.05 -10.58 -3.16
N PRO A 177 -5.87 -9.57 -3.40
CA PRO A 177 -5.46 -8.36 -4.09
C PRO A 177 -4.34 -7.62 -3.37
N VAL A 178 -3.44 -7.04 -4.16
CA VAL A 178 -2.32 -6.23 -3.68
C VAL A 178 -2.22 -4.96 -4.50
N ALA A 179 -2.08 -3.81 -3.85
CA ALA A 179 -1.72 -2.57 -4.54
C ALA A 179 -0.46 -1.94 -3.93
N GLY A 180 0.44 -1.51 -4.78
CA GLY A 180 1.64 -0.78 -4.39
C GLY A 180 1.53 0.67 -4.82
N VAL A 181 1.75 1.61 -3.89
CA VAL A 181 1.77 3.04 -4.17
C VAL A 181 3.16 3.60 -3.91
N ASN A 182 3.75 4.24 -4.92
CA ASN A 182 5.12 4.74 -4.89
C ASN A 182 5.16 6.26 -5.10
N SER A 183 6.18 6.92 -4.56
CA SER A 183 6.49 8.28 -4.97
C SER A 183 7.01 8.31 -6.41
N ALA A 184 6.65 9.34 -7.18
CA ALA A 184 7.16 9.53 -8.53
C ALA A 184 8.67 9.74 -8.54
N ALA A 185 9.19 10.41 -7.53
CA ALA A 185 10.62 10.56 -7.26
C ALA A 185 10.85 10.68 -5.75
N PHE A 186 12.07 10.47 -5.34
CA PHE A 186 12.52 10.73 -3.97
C PHE A 186 13.81 11.52 -4.03
N THR A 187 13.81 12.65 -3.37
CA THR A 187 14.99 13.47 -3.14
C THR A 187 15.08 13.77 -1.66
N ALA A 188 16.23 13.53 -1.04
CA ALA A 188 16.44 13.86 0.37
C ALA A 188 17.88 14.29 0.60
N GLU A 189 18.05 15.26 1.50
CA GLU A 189 19.35 15.62 2.05
C GLU A 189 19.45 15.06 3.48
N ILE A 190 20.34 14.09 3.69
CA ILE A 190 20.47 13.38 4.94
C ILE A 190 21.95 13.28 5.32
N GLY A 191 22.30 13.86 6.47
CA GLY A 191 23.68 13.86 6.95
C GLY A 191 24.65 14.55 5.98
N GLY A 192 24.24 15.62 5.29
CA GLY A 192 25.02 16.34 4.29
C GLY A 192 25.20 15.60 2.96
N ARG A 193 24.45 14.52 2.74
CA ARG A 193 24.45 13.78 1.47
C ARG A 193 23.13 13.96 0.76
N HIS A 194 23.21 14.25 -0.54
CA HIS A 194 22.07 14.34 -1.42
C HIS A 194 21.72 12.97 -2.00
N TYR A 195 20.47 12.54 -1.83
CA TYR A 195 19.92 11.31 -2.39
C TYR A 195 18.85 11.67 -3.42
N GLN A 196 18.95 11.07 -4.58
CA GLN A 196 17.95 11.22 -5.64
C GLN A 196 17.64 9.86 -6.23
N MET A 197 16.36 9.51 -6.32
CA MET A 197 15.88 8.27 -6.92
C MET A 197 14.66 8.55 -7.78
N GLN A 198 14.63 7.96 -8.97
CA GLN A 198 13.44 7.88 -9.79
C GLN A 198 12.55 6.78 -9.24
N GLY A 199 11.30 7.11 -8.98
CA GLY A 199 10.25 6.21 -8.50
C GLY A 199 9.18 5.97 -9.56
N GLY A 200 7.92 5.98 -9.13
CA GLY A 200 6.77 5.72 -10.00
C GLY A 200 6.42 4.25 -10.10
N ARG A 201 5.67 3.92 -11.15
CA ARG A 201 5.18 2.55 -11.44
C ARG A 201 4.37 1.93 -10.31
N SER A 202 3.52 2.75 -9.66
CA SER A 202 2.48 2.24 -8.77
C SER A 202 1.63 1.22 -9.51
N PHE A 203 1.12 0.21 -8.83
CA PHE A 203 0.46 -0.92 -9.48
C PHE A 203 -0.70 -1.47 -8.64
N ALA A 204 -1.57 -2.26 -9.29
CA ALA A 204 -2.53 -3.11 -8.62
C ALA A 204 -2.56 -4.51 -9.24
N VAL A 205 -2.66 -5.51 -8.39
CA VAL A 205 -2.75 -6.93 -8.71
C VAL A 205 -4.09 -7.46 -8.22
N GLN A 206 -4.82 -8.09 -9.11
CA GLN A 206 -6.14 -8.69 -8.84
C GLN A 206 -6.10 -10.17 -9.17
N PRO A 207 -6.11 -11.08 -8.17
CA PRO A 207 -6.37 -12.49 -8.43
C PRO A 207 -7.72 -12.67 -9.12
N PRO A 208 -7.84 -13.56 -10.09
CA PRO A 208 -9.12 -13.83 -10.75
C PRO A 208 -10.15 -14.37 -9.75
N ALA A 209 -11.43 -14.16 -10.06
CA ALA A 209 -12.56 -14.65 -9.28
C ALA A 209 -13.37 -15.66 -10.10
N PRO A 210 -13.05 -16.97 -10.05
CA PRO A 210 -13.81 -17.99 -10.74
C PRO A 210 -15.29 -17.93 -10.36
N ARG A 211 -16.17 -18.16 -11.32
CA ARG A 211 -17.63 -18.19 -11.08
C ARG A 211 -18.06 -19.49 -10.40
N ASP A 212 -17.38 -20.59 -10.72
CA ASP A 212 -17.67 -21.95 -10.23
C ASP A 212 -16.43 -22.83 -10.13
N ASP A 213 -16.59 -24.05 -9.63
CA ASP A 213 -15.49 -25.02 -9.47
C ASP A 213 -14.87 -25.47 -10.81
N GLY A 214 -15.59 -25.40 -11.91
CA GLY A 214 -15.09 -25.71 -13.24
C GLY A 214 -14.10 -24.66 -13.71
N GLU A 215 -14.44 -23.39 -13.57
CA GLU A 215 -13.53 -22.27 -13.85
C GLU A 215 -12.32 -22.28 -12.91
N LEU A 216 -12.52 -22.58 -11.62
CA LEU A 216 -11.42 -22.75 -10.69
C LEU A 216 -10.45 -23.84 -11.15
N ALA A 217 -10.98 -24.98 -11.63
CA ALA A 217 -10.16 -26.08 -12.12
C ALA A 217 -9.38 -25.71 -13.41
N GLN A 218 -9.98 -24.90 -14.28
CA GLN A 218 -9.31 -24.37 -15.49
C GLN A 218 -8.23 -23.37 -15.11
N LEU A 219 -8.53 -22.44 -14.23
CA LEU A 219 -7.59 -21.45 -13.71
C LEU A 219 -6.33 -22.11 -13.15
N VAL A 220 -6.51 -23.13 -12.31
CA VAL A 220 -5.39 -23.88 -11.69
C VAL A 220 -4.53 -24.62 -12.71
N ARG A 221 -5.09 -25.01 -13.87
CA ARG A 221 -4.35 -25.68 -14.95
C ARG A 221 -3.64 -24.71 -15.89
N GLY A 222 -4.14 -23.47 -15.99
CA GLY A 222 -3.71 -22.47 -16.96
C GLY A 222 -2.97 -21.28 -16.34
N TRP A 223 -2.31 -21.44 -15.21
CA TRP A 223 -1.55 -20.34 -14.57
C TRP A 223 -0.20 -20.04 -15.25
N ASP A 224 -0.21 -19.99 -16.55
CA ASP A 224 1.00 -19.80 -17.32
C ASP A 224 1.51 -18.36 -17.29
N ASP A 225 0.63 -17.37 -17.00
CA ASP A 225 1.04 -15.97 -16.97
C ASP A 225 0.38 -15.14 -15.84
N LEU A 226 1.08 -15.03 -14.72
CA LEU A 226 0.65 -14.17 -13.59
C LEU A 226 0.60 -12.67 -13.95
N ARG A 227 1.16 -12.25 -15.09
CA ARG A 227 1.12 -10.85 -15.54
C ARG A 227 -0.31 -10.39 -15.83
N GLU A 228 -1.21 -11.29 -16.18
CA GLU A 228 -2.63 -11.01 -16.39
C GLU A 228 -3.34 -10.53 -15.11
N TRP A 229 -2.76 -10.83 -13.93
CA TRP A 229 -3.26 -10.34 -12.65
C TRP A 229 -2.89 -8.88 -12.38
N LEU A 230 -1.97 -8.33 -13.15
CA LEU A 230 -1.57 -6.93 -13.05
C LEU A 230 -2.59 -6.06 -13.79
N VAL A 231 -3.59 -5.57 -13.06
CA VAL A 231 -4.73 -4.81 -13.61
C VAL A 231 -4.49 -3.31 -13.72
N LEU A 232 -3.42 -2.82 -13.10
CA LEU A 232 -2.99 -1.44 -13.15
C LEU A 232 -1.47 -1.34 -13.08
N THR A 233 -0.88 -0.48 -13.92
CA THR A 233 0.52 -0.05 -13.81
C THR A 233 0.60 1.43 -14.17
N GLY A 234 1.11 2.24 -13.24
CA GLY A 234 1.37 3.65 -13.48
C GLY A 234 2.64 3.90 -14.30
N GLY A 235 2.77 5.14 -14.79
CA GLY A 235 3.98 5.66 -15.40
C GLY A 235 5.08 5.97 -14.38
N GLU A 236 5.99 6.84 -14.78
CA GLU A 236 7.13 7.27 -13.94
C GLU A 236 6.90 8.67 -13.33
N ALA A 237 5.94 9.42 -13.87
CA ALA A 237 5.61 10.77 -13.44
C ALA A 237 4.58 10.78 -12.29
N GLU A 238 4.32 11.97 -11.76
CA GLU A 238 3.22 12.25 -10.85
C GLU A 238 1.89 11.86 -11.49
N GLU A 239 1.05 11.08 -10.78
CA GLU A 239 -0.17 10.52 -11.36
C GLU A 239 -1.19 10.14 -10.28
N LEU A 240 -2.49 10.30 -10.58
CA LEU A 240 -3.61 9.72 -9.83
C LEU A 240 -4.09 8.48 -10.58
N LEU A 241 -3.94 7.31 -9.98
CA LEU A 241 -4.23 6.02 -10.57
C LEU A 241 -5.48 5.43 -9.94
N ALA A 242 -6.59 5.41 -10.67
CA ALA A 242 -7.85 4.84 -10.21
C ALA A 242 -7.98 3.37 -10.66
N VAL A 243 -8.41 2.50 -9.75
CA VAL A 243 -8.67 1.09 -10.03
C VAL A 243 -9.78 0.56 -9.13
N ALA A 244 -10.65 -0.28 -9.67
CA ALA A 244 -11.64 -1.03 -8.90
C ALA A 244 -11.18 -2.47 -8.70
N LEU A 245 -11.12 -2.94 -7.44
CA LEU A 245 -10.71 -4.30 -7.10
C LEU A 245 -11.89 -5.10 -6.53
N ASP A 246 -11.98 -6.38 -6.92
CA ASP A 246 -12.89 -7.34 -6.30
C ASP A 246 -12.22 -8.00 -5.10
N LEU A 247 -12.70 -7.72 -3.89
CA LEU A 247 -12.22 -8.38 -2.68
C LEU A 247 -13.05 -9.62 -2.33
N ALA A 248 -14.31 -9.66 -2.76
CA ALA A 248 -15.23 -10.74 -2.42
C ALA A 248 -14.89 -12.05 -3.14
N GLY A 249 -14.55 -11.97 -4.43
CA GLY A 249 -14.17 -13.12 -5.23
C GLY A 249 -12.97 -13.87 -4.67
N PRO A 250 -11.79 -13.24 -4.53
CA PRO A 250 -10.63 -13.88 -3.90
C PRO A 250 -10.89 -14.38 -2.48
N ARG A 251 -11.62 -13.64 -1.65
CA ARG A 251 -12.02 -14.07 -0.30
C ARG A 251 -12.82 -15.39 -0.35
N ARG A 252 -13.77 -15.48 -1.26
CA ARG A 252 -14.62 -16.69 -1.43
C ARG A 252 -13.78 -17.91 -1.82
N TRP A 253 -12.84 -17.77 -2.75
CA TRP A 253 -12.11 -18.88 -3.35
C TRP A 253 -10.81 -19.24 -2.63
N ARG A 254 -10.26 -18.33 -1.83
CA ARG A 254 -9.01 -18.55 -1.08
C ARG A 254 -8.96 -19.88 -0.31
N PRO A 255 -9.97 -20.29 0.46
CA PRO A 255 -9.92 -21.55 1.21
C PRO A 255 -9.76 -22.77 0.29
N ALA A 256 -10.49 -22.82 -0.83
CA ALA A 256 -10.42 -23.93 -1.78
C ALA A 256 -9.05 -23.98 -2.49
N ILE A 257 -8.49 -22.82 -2.81
CA ILE A 257 -7.17 -22.70 -3.43
C ILE A 257 -6.07 -23.13 -2.44
N TRP A 258 -6.13 -22.66 -1.20
CA TRP A 258 -5.17 -23.06 -0.17
C TRP A 258 -5.18 -24.55 0.09
N GLN A 259 -6.37 -25.18 0.19
CA GLN A 259 -6.50 -26.62 0.32
C GLN A 259 -5.83 -27.36 -0.84
N ARG A 260 -6.02 -26.88 -2.07
CA ARG A 260 -5.47 -27.51 -3.29
C ARG A 260 -3.94 -27.46 -3.35
N PHE A 261 -3.34 -26.40 -2.80
CA PHE A 261 -1.86 -26.23 -2.72
C PHE A 261 -1.25 -26.73 -1.42
N GLY A 262 -2.02 -27.50 -0.61
CA GLY A 262 -1.52 -28.11 0.63
C GLY A 262 -1.23 -27.11 1.75
N ARG A 263 -1.72 -25.87 1.65
CA ARG A 263 -1.66 -24.93 2.75
C ARG A 263 -2.68 -25.33 3.81
N ARG A 264 -2.19 -25.67 4.98
CA ARG A 264 -3.04 -25.84 6.18
C ARG A 264 -3.26 -24.46 6.80
N ARG A 265 -4.49 -24.25 7.33
CA ARG A 265 -4.79 -23.09 8.18
C ARG A 265 -3.93 -23.09 9.43
#